data_3cb20d844bd1d474f053efec4293eb58
#
_entry.id   3cb20d844bd1d474f053efec4293eb58
#
_cell.length_a   1.000
_cell.length_b   1.000
_cell.length_c   1.000
_cell.angle_alpha   90.00
_cell.angle_beta   90.00
_cell.angle_gamma   90.00
#
_symmetry.space_group_name_H-M   'P 1'
#
loop_
_entity.id
_entity.type
_entity.pdbx_description
1 polymer ?
#
loop_
_entity_poly.entity_id
_entity_poly.type
_entity_poly.pdbx_seq_one_letter_code
_entity_poly.pdbx_strand_id
1 'polypeptide(L)' 'MQENSTPVGQPAPPFKVKEVATALGLDASTVYVAVRTGLIGSYRVGAGRGTIRIPRSALKTYAIERNIPLDALGVTL' A
#
# COMPACT_ATOMS: atom_id res chain seq x y z
N MET A 1 25.27 4.43 -10.69
CA MET A 1 24.48 4.74 -10.50
C MET A 1 23.65 4.25 -10.14
N GLN A 2 23.24 4.01 -9.90
CA GLN A 2 22.30 3.65 -9.78
C GLN A 2 21.49 4.21 -9.57
N GLU A 3 21.23 4.34 -9.85
CA GLU A 3 20.24 5.00 -9.62
C GLU A 3 19.25 4.45 -8.88
N ASN A 4 18.65 4.99 -8.05
CA ASN A 4 17.62 4.50 -7.25
C ASN A 4 16.28 4.80 -7.77
N SER A 5 16.20 5.46 -8.86
CA SER A 5 14.92 5.83 -9.44
C SER A 5 14.25 4.63 -10.04
N THR A 6 12.93 4.65 -10.08
CA THR A 6 12.16 3.62 -10.75
C THR A 6 12.46 3.66 -12.24
N PRO A 7 12.81 2.54 -12.85
CA PRO A 7 13.08 2.53 -14.30
C PRO A 7 11.85 3.00 -15.06
N VAL A 8 12.11 3.59 -16.22
CA VAL A 8 11.05 4.07 -17.09
C VAL A 8 10.12 2.92 -17.44
N GLY A 9 8.83 3.15 -17.30
CA GLY A 9 7.84 2.15 -17.64
C GLY A 9 7.44 1.24 -16.50
N GLN A 10 8.10 1.35 -15.37
CA GLN A 10 7.71 0.53 -14.22
C GLN A 10 6.76 1.29 -13.32
N PRO A 11 5.85 0.56 -12.64
CA PRO A 11 4.94 1.22 -11.71
C PRO A 11 5.70 1.75 -10.51
N ALA A 12 5.10 2.70 -9.82
CA ALA A 12 5.65 3.22 -8.58
C ALA A 12 5.75 2.09 -7.56
N PRO A 13 6.68 2.21 -6.59
CA PRO A 13 6.85 1.17 -5.59
C PRO A 13 5.58 0.93 -4.77
N PRO A 14 5.37 -0.29 -4.30
CA PRO A 14 4.24 -0.56 -3.42
C PRO A 14 4.43 0.12 -2.06
N PHE A 15 3.35 0.22 -1.32
CA PHE A 15 3.36 0.83 0.00
C PHE A 15 3.72 -0.18 1.08
N LYS A 16 4.29 0.34 2.16
CA LYS A 16 4.43 -0.40 3.40
C LYS A 16 3.16 -0.21 4.22
N VAL A 17 2.94 -1.11 5.18
CA VAL A 17 1.77 -1.03 6.05
C VAL A 17 1.69 0.32 6.75
N LYS A 18 2.81 0.81 7.27
CA LYS A 18 2.81 2.09 7.97
C LYS A 18 2.44 3.25 7.05
N GLU A 19 2.84 3.19 5.80
CA GLU A 19 2.52 4.24 4.85
C GLU A 19 1.02 4.27 4.57
N VAL A 20 0.41 3.09 4.43
CA VAL A 20 -1.03 3.00 4.23
C VAL A 20 -1.78 3.49 5.47
N ALA A 21 -1.30 3.11 6.65
CA ALA A 21 -1.92 3.56 7.89
C ALA A 21 -1.91 5.08 8.00
N THR A 22 -0.77 5.69 7.67
CA THR A 22 -0.67 7.15 7.69
C THR A 22 -1.62 7.78 6.67
N ALA A 23 -1.66 7.23 5.46
CA ALA A 23 -2.52 7.77 4.41
C ALA A 23 -4.00 7.69 4.78
N LEU A 24 -4.40 6.61 5.44
CA LEU A 24 -5.80 6.40 5.80
C LEU A 24 -6.16 6.98 7.17
N GLY A 25 -5.17 7.45 7.94
CA GLY A 25 -5.42 7.95 9.28
C GLY A 25 -5.76 6.85 10.27
N LEU A 26 -5.21 5.66 10.08
CA LEU A 26 -5.48 4.50 10.91
C LEU A 26 -4.22 4.05 11.63
N ASP A 27 -4.41 3.21 12.65
CA ASP A 27 -3.28 2.54 13.29
C ASP A 27 -2.77 1.42 12.38
N ALA A 28 -1.47 1.15 12.47
CA ALA A 28 -0.88 0.07 11.69
C ALA A 28 -1.56 -1.26 11.99
N SER A 29 -1.95 -1.49 13.25
CA SER A 29 -2.63 -2.74 13.62
C SER A 29 -3.94 -2.91 12.86
N THR A 30 -4.66 -1.82 12.64
CA THR A 30 -5.90 -1.86 11.88
C THR A 30 -5.63 -2.25 10.43
N VAL A 31 -4.55 -1.71 9.85
CA VAL A 31 -4.18 -2.06 8.48
C VAL A 31 -3.76 -3.53 8.40
N TYR A 32 -3.03 -4.04 9.40
CA TYR A 32 -2.67 -5.44 9.41
C TYR A 32 -3.91 -6.35 9.43
N VAL A 33 -4.93 -5.96 10.18
CA VAL A 33 -6.19 -6.72 10.17
C VAL A 33 -6.82 -6.69 8.79
N ALA A 34 -6.85 -5.53 8.15
CA ALA A 34 -7.43 -5.41 6.82
C ALA A 34 -6.68 -6.28 5.81
N VAL A 35 -5.36 -6.33 5.93
CA VAL A 35 -4.53 -7.18 5.07
C VAL A 35 -4.84 -8.65 5.33
N ARG A 36 -4.87 -9.05 6.59
CA ARG A 36 -5.06 -10.45 6.97
C ARG A 36 -6.44 -10.95 6.56
N THR A 37 -7.44 -10.10 6.62
CA THR A 37 -8.81 -10.49 6.28
C THR A 37 -9.13 -10.30 4.81
N GLY A 38 -8.18 -9.82 4.01
CA GLY A 38 -8.38 -9.69 2.58
C GLY A 38 -9.12 -8.44 2.14
N LEU A 39 -9.31 -7.48 3.04
CA LEU A 39 -9.97 -6.22 2.67
C LEU A 39 -9.06 -5.36 1.79
N ILE A 40 -7.75 -5.46 1.97
CA ILE A 40 -6.77 -4.77 1.14
C ILE A 40 -5.87 -5.82 0.53
N GLY A 41 -5.72 -5.78 -0.78
CA GLY A 41 -4.82 -6.70 -1.47
C GLY A 41 -3.37 -6.44 -1.07
N SER A 42 -2.59 -7.49 -0.92
CA SER A 42 -1.21 -7.38 -0.51
C SER A 42 -0.43 -8.61 -0.95
N TYR A 43 0.89 -8.53 -0.81
CA TYR A 43 1.76 -9.67 -1.03
C TYR A 43 2.95 -9.53 -0.09
N ARG A 44 3.74 -10.60 0.02
CA ARG A 44 4.92 -10.60 0.88
C ARG A 44 6.17 -10.75 0.05
N VAL A 45 7.23 -10.08 0.47
CA VAL A 45 8.54 -10.20 -0.16
C VAL A 45 9.54 -10.60 0.90
N GLY A 46 10.57 -11.32 0.48
CA GLY A 46 11.62 -11.75 1.38
C GLY A 46 11.44 -13.18 1.85
N ALA A 47 12.40 -13.67 2.62
CA ALA A 47 12.41 -15.03 3.12
C ALA A 47 11.57 -15.12 4.39
N GLY A 48 11.15 -16.34 4.73
CA GLY A 48 10.38 -16.59 5.93
C GLY A 48 9.02 -15.92 5.86
N ARG A 49 8.69 -15.12 6.89
CA ARG A 49 7.41 -14.42 6.90
C ARG A 49 7.33 -13.35 5.85
N GLY A 50 8.48 -12.83 5.46
CA GLY A 50 8.53 -11.76 4.49
C GLY A 50 8.01 -10.44 5.03
N THR A 51 8.04 -9.43 4.19
CA THR A 51 7.53 -8.11 4.51
C THR A 51 6.30 -7.85 3.66
N ILE A 52 5.25 -7.35 4.28
CA ILE A 52 4.01 -7.06 3.57
C ILE A 52 4.19 -5.83 2.71
N ARG A 53 3.74 -5.94 1.46
CA ARG A 53 3.71 -4.83 0.51
C ARG A 53 2.29 -4.69 -0.02
N ILE A 54 1.84 -3.47 -0.14
CA ILE A 54 0.48 -3.17 -0.60
C ILE A 54 0.60 -2.42 -1.92
N PRO A 55 0.19 -3.05 -3.04
CA PRO A 55 0.25 -2.37 -4.34
C PRO A 55 -0.58 -1.09 -4.32
N ARG A 56 -0.14 -0.10 -5.10
CA ARG A 56 -0.87 1.15 -5.18
C ARG A 56 -2.29 0.93 -5.69
N SER A 57 -2.46 0.01 -6.63
CA SER A 57 -3.80 -0.33 -7.13
C SER A 57 -4.70 -0.90 -6.04
N ALA A 58 -4.14 -1.66 -5.11
CA ALA A 58 -4.93 -2.22 -4.02
C ALA A 58 -5.42 -1.13 -3.07
N LEU A 59 -4.58 -0.15 -2.77
CA LEU A 59 -4.99 0.97 -1.94
C LEU A 59 -6.05 1.80 -2.64
N LYS A 60 -5.88 2.02 -3.95
CA LYS A 60 -6.86 2.77 -4.74
C LYS A 60 -8.21 2.07 -4.71
N THR A 61 -8.24 0.76 -4.95
CA THR A 61 -9.47 -0.02 -4.93
C THR A 61 -10.14 0.06 -3.57
N TYR A 62 -9.36 -0.11 -2.50
CA TYR A 62 -9.89 -0.03 -1.16
C TYR A 62 -10.53 1.33 -0.88
N ALA A 63 -9.86 2.41 -1.29
CA ALA A 63 -10.37 3.75 -1.09
C ALA A 63 -11.66 3.98 -1.87
N ILE A 64 -11.70 3.53 -3.12
CA ILE A 64 -12.88 3.69 -3.96
C ILE A 64 -14.06 2.95 -3.35
N GLU A 65 -13.84 1.72 -2.89
CA GLU A 65 -14.91 0.91 -2.32
C GLU A 65 -15.47 1.51 -1.04
N ARG A 66 -14.68 2.30 -0.34
CA ARG A 66 -15.11 2.91 0.92
C ARG A 66 -15.41 4.40 0.77
N ASN A 67 -15.46 4.88 -0.47
CA ASN A 67 -15.78 6.28 -0.74
C ASN A 67 -14.80 7.25 -0.09
N ILE A 68 -13.53 6.85 0.00
CA ILE A 68 -12.48 7.72 0.50
C ILE A 68 -11.92 8.51 -0.67
N PRO A 69 -11.94 9.85 -0.61
CA PRO A 69 -11.39 10.65 -1.71
C PRO A 69 -9.90 10.33 -1.89
N LEU A 70 -9.49 10.04 -3.12
CA LEU A 70 -8.12 9.64 -3.38
C LEU A 70 -7.13 10.76 -3.05
N ASP A 71 -7.50 12.01 -3.29
CA ASP A 71 -6.63 13.13 -2.99
C ASP A 71 -6.47 13.36 -1.48
N ALA A 72 -7.39 12.84 -0.68
CA ALA A 72 -7.27 12.95 0.77
C ALA A 72 -6.20 12.02 1.34
N LEU A 73 -5.74 11.06 0.56
CA LEU A 73 -4.74 10.09 1.04
C LEU A 73 -3.34 10.69 1.14
N GLY A 74 -3.08 11.78 0.44
CA GLY A 74 -1.78 12.41 0.50
C GLY A 74 -0.67 11.65 -0.20
N VAL A 75 -1.03 10.71 -1.06
CA VAL A 75 -0.07 9.92 -1.82
C VAL A 75 -0.51 9.87 -3.28
N THR A 76 0.46 9.58 -4.14
CA THR A 76 0.18 9.45 -5.57
C THR A 76 -0.24 8.01 -5.88
N LEU A 77 -1.36 7.86 -6.53
CA LEU A 77 -1.86 6.54 -6.91
C LEU A 77 -1.94 6.34 -8.44
#